data_dac29332ab6610089169a705d4e79c2c
#
_entry.id   dac29332ab6610089169a705d4e79c2c
#
_cell.length_a   1.000
_cell.length_b   1.000
_cell.length_c   1.000
_cell.angle_alpha   90.00
_cell.angle_beta   90.00
_cell.angle_gamma   90.00
#
_symmetry.space_group_name_H-M   'P 1'
#
loop_
_entity.id
_entity.type
_entity.pdbx_description
1 polymer ?
#
loop_
_entity_poly.entity_id
_entity_poly.type
_entity_poly.pdbx_seq_one_letter_code
_entity_poly.pdbx_strand_id
1 'polypeptide(L)'
;MIPTAPKLVIDLERMNQLPKEKVGPLARYVATIQAQRGDYNGRVLSVRHEDLRSLAVIYDKSPADLTEELISWGVLDADARSNSIESF
;
A
#
# COMPACT_ATOMS: atom_id res chain seq x y z
N MET A 1 26.06 5.13 5.91
CA MET A 1 24.80 5.63 5.69
C MET A 1 23.73 4.58 5.81
N ILE A 2 22.67 4.94 6.36
CA ILE A 2 21.69 4.00 6.59
C ILE A 2 20.62 4.07 5.62
N PRO A 3 20.32 3.00 5.02
CA PRO A 3 19.19 3.02 4.16
C PRO A 3 17.97 3.24 4.99
N THR A 4 17.19 4.13 4.57
CA THR A 4 15.91 4.27 5.18
C THR A 4 15.15 3.01 4.97
N ALA A 5 14.21 2.75 5.82
CA ALA A 5 13.32 1.64 5.64
C ALA A 5 12.67 1.80 4.28
N PRO A 6 12.56 0.75 3.51
CA PRO A 6 11.93 0.85 2.20
C PRO A 6 10.50 1.34 2.35
N LYS A 7 10.11 2.23 1.50
CA LYS A 7 8.75 2.74 1.51
C LYS A 7 8.00 2.14 0.35
N LEU A 8 6.76 1.80 0.62
CA LEU A 8 5.87 1.35 -0.42
C LEU A 8 5.02 2.53 -0.83
N VAL A 9 4.92 2.77 -2.12
CA VAL A 9 4.17 3.91 -2.62
C VAL A 9 2.94 3.42 -3.35
N ILE A 10 1.78 3.84 -2.88
CA ILE A 10 0.51 3.45 -3.49
C ILE A 10 0.09 4.50 -4.48
N ASP A 11 -0.28 4.04 -5.68
CA ASP A 11 -0.78 4.91 -6.73
C ASP A 11 -2.27 5.13 -6.50
N LEU A 12 -2.62 6.28 -5.98
CA LEU A 12 -4.00 6.59 -5.64
C LEU A 12 -4.86 6.76 -6.88
N GLU A 13 -4.28 7.24 -7.96
CA GLU A 13 -5.03 7.40 -9.19
C GLU A 13 -5.47 6.04 -9.72
N ARG A 14 -4.55 5.10 -9.69
CA ARG A 14 -4.88 3.75 -10.13
C ARG A 14 -5.91 3.10 -9.20
N MET A 15 -5.73 3.31 -7.90
CA MET A 15 -6.66 2.78 -6.92
C MET A 15 -8.08 3.24 -7.20
N ASN A 16 -8.22 4.52 -7.57
CA ASN A 16 -9.54 5.07 -7.83
C ASN A 16 -10.17 4.57 -9.12
N GLN A 17 -9.39 3.94 -9.98
CA GLN A 17 -9.89 3.36 -11.22
C GLN A 17 -10.40 1.94 -11.06
N LEU A 18 -10.12 1.33 -9.91
CA LEU A 18 -10.46 -0.07 -9.68
C LEU A 18 -11.83 -0.20 -9.02
N PRO A 19 -12.46 -1.37 -9.13
CA PRO A 19 -13.75 -1.60 -8.50
C PRO A 19 -13.65 -1.43 -6.99
N LYS A 20 -14.62 -0.76 -6.42
CA LYS A 20 -14.61 -0.51 -4.98
C LYS A 20 -14.74 -1.78 -4.18
N GLU A 21 -15.28 -2.83 -4.76
CA GLU A 21 -15.36 -4.11 -4.09
C GLU A 21 -13.98 -4.65 -3.76
N LYS A 22 -13.00 -4.33 -4.60
CA LYS A 22 -11.64 -4.78 -4.37
C LYS A 22 -10.87 -3.82 -3.49
N VAL A 23 -10.98 -2.53 -3.75
CA VAL A 23 -10.13 -1.55 -3.10
C VAL A 23 -10.79 -0.80 -1.95
N GLY A 24 -12.06 -1.11 -1.64
CA GLY A 24 -12.76 -0.42 -0.59
C GLY A 24 -12.00 -0.35 0.72
N PRO A 25 -11.53 -1.49 1.27
CA PRO A 25 -10.77 -1.44 2.53
C PRO A 25 -9.48 -0.66 2.38
N LEU A 26 -8.79 -0.80 1.25
CA LEU A 26 -7.57 -0.05 1.01
C LEU A 26 -7.85 1.45 0.95
N ALA A 27 -8.92 1.84 0.27
CA ALA A 27 -9.28 3.25 0.15
C ALA A 27 -9.61 3.84 1.51
N ARG A 28 -10.28 3.09 2.37
CA ARG A 28 -10.59 3.55 3.72
C ARG A 28 -9.32 3.75 4.53
N TYR A 29 -8.40 2.80 4.44
CA TYR A 29 -7.16 2.88 5.17
C TYR A 29 -6.34 4.08 4.68
N VAL A 30 -6.28 4.27 3.37
CA VAL A 30 -5.58 5.40 2.77
C VAL A 30 -6.18 6.72 3.28
N ALA A 31 -7.50 6.82 3.30
CA ALA A 31 -8.16 8.03 3.76
C ALA A 31 -7.82 8.31 5.22
N THR A 32 -7.75 7.27 6.04
CA THR A 32 -7.38 7.41 7.44
C THR A 32 -5.97 7.94 7.58
N ILE A 33 -5.03 7.40 6.83
CA ILE A 33 -3.65 7.84 6.88
C ILE A 33 -3.54 9.29 6.41
N GLN A 34 -4.23 9.62 5.34
CA GLN A 34 -4.19 10.99 4.82
C GLN A 34 -4.70 11.98 5.85
N ALA A 35 -5.77 11.62 6.54
CA ALA A 35 -6.31 12.49 7.58
C ALA A 35 -5.34 12.66 8.73
N GLN A 36 -4.68 11.58 9.13
CA GLN A 36 -3.74 11.64 10.23
C GLN A 36 -2.52 12.47 9.91
N ARG A 37 -2.05 12.43 8.67
CA ARG A 37 -0.85 13.13 8.25
C ARG A 37 -1.13 14.51 7.66
N GLY A 38 -2.38 14.78 7.32
CA GLY A 38 -2.72 16.00 6.60
C GLY A 38 -2.15 16.01 5.19
N ASP A 39 -1.99 14.83 4.60
CA ASP A 39 -1.36 14.69 3.30
C ASP A 39 -2.41 14.34 2.26
N TYR A 40 -2.85 15.34 1.52
CA TYR A 40 -3.91 15.17 0.55
C TYR A 40 -3.47 15.48 -0.88
N ASN A 41 -2.24 15.07 -1.23
CA ASN A 41 -1.75 15.39 -2.57
C ASN A 41 -2.55 14.68 -3.68
N GLY A 42 -3.19 13.57 -3.34
CA GLY A 42 -4.14 12.96 -4.27
C GLY A 42 -3.56 12.04 -5.33
N ARG A 43 -2.25 11.94 -5.44
CA ARG A 43 -1.64 11.11 -6.47
C ARG A 43 -1.02 9.84 -5.94
N VAL A 44 -0.20 9.96 -4.92
CA VAL A 44 0.50 8.82 -4.36
C VAL A 44 0.50 8.94 -2.85
N LEU A 45 0.66 7.82 -2.17
CA LEU A 45 0.76 7.79 -0.73
C LEU A 45 1.85 6.81 -0.34
N SER A 46 2.82 7.28 0.43
CA SER A 46 3.83 6.39 0.97
C SER A 46 3.26 5.67 2.18
N VAL A 47 3.43 4.36 2.23
CA VAL A 47 3.01 3.57 3.38
C VAL A 47 4.22 2.82 3.90
N ARG A 48 4.15 2.44 5.15
CA ARG A 48 5.23 1.69 5.79
C ARG A 48 4.87 0.22 5.81
N HIS A 49 5.85 -0.61 6.11
CA HIS A 49 5.60 -2.04 6.22
C HIS A 49 4.56 -2.35 7.28
N GLU A 50 4.52 -1.60 8.36
CA GLU A 50 3.50 -1.84 9.38
C GLU A 50 2.11 -1.50 8.87
N ASP A 51 2.00 -0.53 7.96
CA ASP A 51 0.72 -0.24 7.32
C ASP A 51 0.31 -1.41 6.43
N LEU A 52 1.28 -1.99 5.74
CA LEU A 52 1.00 -3.15 4.91
C LEU A 52 0.51 -4.31 5.76
N ARG A 53 1.09 -4.51 6.93
CA ARG A 53 0.63 -5.56 7.84
C ARG A 53 -0.80 -5.33 8.28
N SER A 54 -1.14 -4.09 8.60
CA SER A 54 -2.50 -3.76 8.99
C SER A 54 -3.47 -4.06 7.87
N LEU A 55 -3.11 -3.68 6.66
CA LEU A 55 -3.94 -3.96 5.49
C LEU A 55 -4.07 -5.45 5.26
N ALA A 56 -2.99 -6.20 5.48
CA ALA A 56 -3.03 -7.64 5.30
C ALA A 56 -4.05 -8.29 6.23
N VAL A 57 -4.13 -7.81 7.46
CA VAL A 57 -5.14 -8.30 8.40
C VAL A 57 -6.53 -7.99 7.89
N ILE A 58 -6.73 -6.79 7.38
CA ILE A 58 -8.04 -6.38 6.86
C ILE A 58 -8.46 -7.26 5.69
N TYR A 59 -7.50 -7.60 4.83
CA TYR A 59 -7.78 -8.43 3.66
C TYR A 59 -7.67 -9.92 3.94
N ASP A 60 -7.33 -10.28 5.18
CA ASP A 60 -7.21 -11.69 5.58
C ASP A 60 -6.17 -12.40 4.72
N LYS A 61 -5.03 -11.76 4.53
CA LYS A 61 -3.93 -12.29 3.74
C LYS A 61 -2.62 -12.07 4.46
N SER A 62 -1.57 -12.77 4.05
CA SER A 62 -0.24 -12.47 4.54
C SER A 62 0.24 -11.18 3.88
N PRO A 63 1.18 -10.46 4.51
CA PRO A 63 1.72 -9.25 3.88
C PRO A 63 2.31 -9.52 2.50
N ALA A 64 2.95 -10.67 2.32
CA ALA A 64 3.53 -11.01 1.01
C ALA A 64 2.44 -11.20 -0.04
N ASP A 65 1.38 -11.91 0.33
CA ASP A 65 0.27 -12.14 -0.61
C ASP A 65 -0.43 -10.84 -0.96
N LEU A 66 -0.62 -9.98 0.04
CA LEU A 66 -1.25 -8.69 -0.22
C LEU A 66 -0.39 -7.84 -1.14
N THR A 67 0.93 -7.86 -0.94
CA THR A 67 1.84 -7.11 -1.80
C THR A 67 1.68 -7.56 -3.25
N GLU A 68 1.64 -8.87 -3.49
CA GLU A 68 1.46 -9.38 -4.83
C GLU A 68 0.13 -8.96 -5.43
N GLU A 69 -0.90 -8.98 -4.61
CA GLU A 69 -2.22 -8.59 -5.06
C GLU A 69 -2.24 -7.11 -5.46
N LEU A 70 -1.66 -6.25 -4.63
CA LEU A 70 -1.61 -4.82 -4.92
C LEU A 70 -0.80 -4.53 -6.17
N ILE A 71 0.27 -5.29 -6.39
CA ILE A 71 1.05 -5.16 -7.61
C ILE A 71 0.21 -5.58 -8.81
N SER A 72 -0.54 -6.66 -8.67
CA SER A 72 -1.38 -7.13 -9.77
C SER A 72 -2.49 -6.14 -10.10
N TRP A 73 -2.94 -5.36 -9.12
CA TRP A 73 -3.93 -4.32 -9.37
C TRP A 73 -3.32 -3.06 -9.98
N GLY A 74 -1.99 -2.97 -9.97
CA GLY A 74 -1.31 -1.79 -10.50
C GLY A 74 -1.22 -0.64 -9.51
N VAL A 75 -1.59 -0.84 -8.24
CA VAL A 75 -1.51 0.22 -7.24
C VAL A 75 -0.17 0.25 -6.54
N LEU A 76 0.61 -0.83 -6.64
CA LEU A 76 1.98 -0.84 -6.16
C LEU A 76 2.91 -1.15 -7.33
N ASP A 77 4.10 -0.55 -7.29
CA ASP A 77 5.12 -0.85 -8.28
C ASP A 77 5.66 -2.25 -8.02
N ALA A 78 6.08 -2.94 -9.06
CA ALA A 78 6.68 -4.25 -8.93
C ALA A 78 7.92 -4.23 -8.05
N ASP A 79 8.59 -3.11 -7.93
CA ASP A 79 9.74 -2.97 -7.05
C ASP A 79 9.37 -3.20 -5.59
N ALA A 80 8.11 -3.04 -5.23
CA ALA A 80 7.65 -3.28 -3.87
C ALA A 80 7.83 -4.73 -3.46
N ARG A 81 7.83 -5.64 -4.43
CA ARG A 81 8.04 -7.06 -4.17
C ARG A 81 9.42 -7.31 -3.59
N SER A 82 10.43 -6.69 -4.19
CA SER A 82 11.79 -6.83 -3.69
C SER A 82 11.94 -6.23 -2.31
N ASN A 83 11.33 -5.08 -2.08
CA ASN A 83 11.41 -4.43 -0.79
C ASN A 83 10.78 -5.29 0.29
N SER A 84 9.66 -5.93 -0.01
CA SER A 84 9.00 -6.78 0.95
C SER A 84 9.82 -8.02 1.28
N ILE A 85 10.42 -8.60 0.27
CA ILE A 85 11.16 -9.84 0.43
C ILE A 85 12.46 -9.61 1.15
N GLU A 86 13.12 -8.53 0.86
CA GLU A 86 14.41 -8.25 1.44
C GLU A 86 14.37 -7.86 2.90
N SER A 87 13.20 -7.76 3.46
CA SER A 87 13.13 -7.40 4.85
C SER A 87 13.50 -8.55 5.78
N PHE A 88 13.88 -9.66 5.26
CA PHE A 88 14.36 -10.70 6.16
C PHE A 88 15.81 -10.62 6.40
#